data_3fcbe3aa6d44dfceb387f15afbb029e9
#
_entry.id   3fcbe3aa6d44dfceb387f15afbb029e9
#
_cell.length_a   1.000
_cell.length_b   1.000
_cell.length_c   1.000
_cell.angle_alpha   90.00
_cell.angle_beta   90.00
_cell.angle_gamma   90.00
#
_symmetry.space_group_name_H-M   'P 1'
#
loop_
_entity.id
_entity.type
_entity.pdbx_description
1 polymer ?
#
loop_
_entity_poly.entity_id
_entity_poly.type
_entity_poly.pdbx_seq_one_letter_code
_entity_poly.pdbx_strand_id
1 'polypeptide(L)'
;MKFRNIGYLLKEGFKGIFLHGFMSFAAVCVTVACLIIVGSFSILAYNLDVMVQDLNQTSEILVYVDSDLSDAEARSIGTKINALNNVLQSTFVSREQALQDFVEDHNGDSAFNGVQPTDLRHRYVVTLEDNTLMEQTDAQLRQIPGVADTKAAYALAQGFTTIQQVLHIASVALIAVLLVISLLIISNTVKLAMYDRRDEIAIMKMVGATNGFIRLPFMVEGFTLGMMGAVLAFGLEWIGYDALVEKISTVDALKLFTFVPFETLLVPMILVFAAAGLFVGIVGSWTSIRKFMDV
;
A
#
# COMPACT_ATOMS: atom_id res chain seq x y z
N MET A 1 17.15 -14.19 36.71
CA MET A 1 18.35 -14.20 35.86
C MET A 1 19.19 -12.95 36.18
N LYS A 2 20.49 -13.07 36.47
CA LYS A 2 21.36 -11.90 36.71
C LYS A 2 21.72 -11.27 35.34
N PHE A 3 21.63 -9.95 35.20
CA PHE A 3 21.92 -9.19 33.96
C PHE A 3 23.25 -9.57 33.27
N ARG A 4 24.23 -10.04 34.01
CA ARG A 4 25.54 -10.50 33.51
C ARG A 4 25.47 -11.74 32.60
N ASN A 5 24.43 -12.53 32.71
CA ASN A 5 24.24 -13.74 31.88
C ASN A 5 23.60 -13.41 30.50
N ILE A 6 22.88 -12.28 30.39
CA ILE A 6 22.24 -11.87 29.13
C ILE A 6 23.29 -11.49 28.07
N GLY A 7 24.32 -10.73 28.48
CA GLY A 7 25.42 -10.35 27.59
C GLY A 7 26.18 -11.54 27.01
N TYR A 8 26.39 -12.59 27.82
CA TYR A 8 27.00 -13.84 27.37
C TYR A 8 26.12 -14.54 26.36
N LEU A 9 24.81 -14.66 26.60
CA LEU A 9 23.86 -15.34 25.74
C LEU A 9 23.66 -14.62 24.40
N LEU A 10 23.68 -13.27 24.41
CA LEU A 10 23.69 -12.46 23.20
C LEU A 10 24.94 -12.72 22.37
N LYS A 11 26.13 -12.70 22.99
CA LYS A 11 27.41 -12.96 22.33
C LYS A 11 27.42 -14.37 21.72
N GLU A 12 26.89 -15.36 22.44
CA GLU A 12 26.81 -16.74 21.96
C GLU A 12 25.85 -16.89 20.77
N GLY A 13 24.71 -16.19 20.77
CA GLY A 13 23.79 -16.16 19.63
C GLY A 13 24.44 -15.52 18.39
N PHE A 14 25.16 -14.41 18.55
CA PHE A 14 25.91 -13.82 17.42
C PHE A 14 27.03 -14.74 16.90
N LYS A 15 27.73 -15.45 17.78
CA LYS A 15 28.78 -16.38 17.37
C LYS A 15 28.21 -17.56 16.57
N GLY A 16 26.99 -18.02 16.89
CA GLY A 16 26.30 -19.09 16.17
C GLY A 16 26.10 -18.76 14.69
N ILE A 17 25.78 -17.52 14.36
CA ILE A 17 25.58 -17.06 12.98
C ILE A 17 26.86 -17.27 12.13
N PHE A 18 28.02 -17.01 12.70
CA PHE A 18 29.30 -17.18 12.00
C PHE A 18 29.76 -18.64 11.95
N LEU A 19 29.38 -19.46 12.93
CA LEU A 19 29.74 -20.87 12.95
C LEU A 19 29.06 -21.63 11.79
N HIS A 20 27.81 -21.26 11.46
CA HIS A 20 27.02 -21.82 10.37
C HIS A 20 26.89 -20.83 9.21
N GLY A 21 27.96 -20.08 8.90
CA GLY A 21 27.95 -18.90 8.03
C GLY A 21 27.22 -19.11 6.70
N PHE A 22 27.40 -20.25 6.02
CA PHE A 22 26.74 -20.52 4.74
C PHE A 22 25.21 -20.66 4.89
N MET A 23 24.74 -21.37 5.92
CA MET A 23 23.30 -21.54 6.16
C MET A 23 22.64 -20.24 6.63
N SER A 24 23.31 -19.50 7.52
CA SER A 24 22.86 -18.19 7.97
C SER A 24 22.80 -17.20 6.81
N PHE A 25 23.81 -17.18 5.94
CA PHE A 25 23.84 -16.38 4.73
C PHE A 25 22.68 -16.71 3.79
N ALA A 26 22.46 -18.00 3.50
CA ALA A 26 21.34 -18.44 2.66
C ALA A 26 19.98 -18.02 3.26
N ALA A 27 19.81 -18.17 4.58
CA ALA A 27 18.59 -17.74 5.28
C ALA A 27 18.37 -16.24 5.16
N VAL A 28 19.41 -15.41 5.37
CA VAL A 28 19.32 -13.96 5.18
C VAL A 28 18.98 -13.61 3.73
N CYS A 29 19.66 -14.21 2.73
CA CYS A 29 19.37 -13.93 1.32
C CYS A 29 17.91 -14.21 0.95
N VAL A 30 17.36 -15.35 1.38
CA VAL A 30 15.96 -15.67 1.08
C VAL A 30 15.00 -14.75 1.86
N THR A 31 15.31 -14.45 3.12
CA THR A 31 14.53 -13.49 3.91
C THR A 31 14.54 -12.10 3.26
N VAL A 32 15.69 -11.62 2.79
CA VAL A 32 15.81 -10.38 2.03
C VAL A 32 14.93 -10.41 0.78
N ALA A 33 15.03 -11.46 -0.02
CA ALA A 33 14.22 -11.59 -1.24
C ALA A 33 12.71 -11.58 -0.94
N CYS A 34 12.27 -12.32 0.08
CA CYS A 34 10.87 -12.30 0.51
C CYS A 34 10.43 -10.92 1.00
N LEU A 35 11.26 -10.24 1.80
CA LEU A 35 10.91 -8.93 2.35
C LEU A 35 10.94 -7.82 1.29
N ILE A 36 11.82 -7.89 0.28
CA ILE A 36 11.78 -6.98 -0.87
C ILE A 36 10.43 -7.12 -1.60
N ILE A 37 9.98 -8.34 -1.86
CA ILE A 37 8.69 -8.54 -2.52
C ILE A 37 7.55 -7.99 -1.66
N VAL A 38 7.57 -8.23 -0.34
CA VAL A 38 6.61 -7.66 0.61
C VAL A 38 6.63 -6.13 0.57
N GLY A 39 7.82 -5.53 0.57
CA GLY A 39 8.02 -4.08 0.48
C GLY A 39 7.48 -3.50 -0.83
N SER A 40 7.88 -4.09 -1.97
CA SER A 40 7.44 -3.66 -3.29
C SER A 40 5.92 -3.70 -3.45
N PHE A 41 5.26 -4.76 -2.98
CA PHE A 41 3.79 -4.84 -2.99
C PHE A 41 3.13 -3.86 -2.03
N SER A 42 3.74 -3.59 -0.87
CA SER A 42 3.26 -2.58 0.08
C SER A 42 3.34 -1.17 -0.51
N ILE A 43 4.46 -0.83 -1.16
CA ILE A 43 4.65 0.44 -1.86
C ILE A 43 3.67 0.57 -3.03
N LEU A 44 3.51 -0.49 -3.82
CA LEU A 44 2.57 -0.51 -4.95
C LEU A 44 1.15 -0.26 -4.47
N ALA A 45 0.70 -0.97 -3.42
CA ALA A 45 -0.63 -0.78 -2.85
C ALA A 45 -0.83 0.66 -2.37
N TYR A 46 0.15 1.24 -1.66
CA TYR A 46 0.08 2.61 -1.17
C TYR A 46 0.02 3.65 -2.32
N ASN A 47 0.86 3.50 -3.35
CA ASN A 47 0.83 4.40 -4.51
C ASN A 47 -0.50 4.30 -5.26
N LEU A 48 -1.07 3.11 -5.37
CA LEU A 48 -2.40 2.92 -5.97
C LEU A 48 -3.50 3.57 -5.13
N ASP A 49 -3.43 3.48 -3.79
CA ASP A 49 -4.38 4.15 -2.91
C ASP A 49 -4.34 5.67 -3.10
N VAL A 50 -3.14 6.26 -3.14
CA VAL A 50 -2.97 7.71 -3.38
C VAL A 50 -3.47 8.08 -4.77
N MET A 51 -3.12 7.32 -5.79
CA MET A 51 -3.57 7.56 -7.16
C MET A 51 -5.09 7.47 -7.30
N VAL A 52 -5.73 6.50 -6.65
CA VAL A 52 -7.20 6.40 -6.64
C VAL A 52 -7.82 7.56 -5.87
N GLN A 53 -7.20 8.03 -4.78
CA GLN A 53 -7.67 9.22 -4.07
C GLN A 53 -7.58 10.49 -4.94
N ASP A 54 -6.47 10.68 -5.67
CA ASP A 54 -6.34 11.80 -6.61
C ASP A 54 -7.37 11.72 -7.73
N LEU A 55 -7.59 10.54 -8.31
CA LEU A 55 -8.61 10.30 -9.32
C LEU A 55 -10.03 10.49 -8.76
N ASN A 56 -10.25 10.12 -7.50
CA ASN A 56 -11.52 10.33 -6.82
C ASN A 56 -11.85 11.81 -6.65
N GLN A 57 -10.84 12.65 -6.38
CA GLN A 57 -11.02 14.10 -6.33
C GLN A 57 -11.27 14.71 -7.72
N THR A 58 -10.83 14.03 -8.78
CA THR A 58 -11.02 14.45 -10.19
C THR A 58 -12.26 13.82 -10.83
N SER A 59 -12.85 12.80 -10.21
CA SER A 59 -14.06 12.13 -10.74
C SER A 59 -15.30 12.98 -10.44
N GLU A 60 -15.84 13.55 -11.49
CA GLU A 60 -16.92 14.51 -11.44
C GLU A 60 -18.18 13.95 -12.10
N ILE A 61 -19.34 14.32 -11.55
CA ILE A 61 -20.63 14.18 -12.26
C ILE A 61 -20.98 15.54 -12.84
N LEU A 62 -21.10 15.59 -14.17
CA LEU A 62 -21.65 16.76 -14.84
C LEU A 62 -23.18 16.69 -14.77
N VAL A 63 -23.77 17.66 -14.07
CA VAL A 63 -25.22 17.79 -13.94
C VAL A 63 -25.69 18.93 -14.82
N TYR A 64 -26.39 18.62 -15.89
CA TYR A 64 -26.94 19.61 -16.81
C TYR A 64 -28.28 20.13 -16.31
N VAL A 65 -28.39 21.45 -16.24
CA VAL A 65 -29.60 22.12 -15.82
C VAL A 65 -30.53 22.31 -17.02
N ASP A 66 -31.83 22.32 -16.76
CA ASP A 66 -32.84 22.53 -17.81
C ASP A 66 -32.65 23.90 -18.46
N SER A 67 -32.74 23.92 -19.80
CA SER A 67 -32.53 25.14 -20.60
C SER A 67 -33.58 26.21 -20.38
N ASP A 68 -34.76 25.82 -19.89
CA ASP A 68 -35.89 26.74 -19.69
C ASP A 68 -35.80 27.54 -18.40
N LEU A 69 -34.85 27.21 -17.51
CA LEU A 69 -34.63 27.91 -16.24
C LEU A 69 -33.79 29.16 -16.43
N SER A 70 -34.17 30.21 -15.69
CA SER A 70 -33.37 31.43 -15.58
C SER A 70 -32.04 31.14 -14.79
N ASP A 71 -31.04 32.00 -14.97
CA ASP A 71 -29.77 31.91 -14.24
C ASP A 71 -29.94 31.86 -12.71
N ALA A 72 -30.90 32.60 -12.17
CA ALA A 72 -31.19 32.63 -10.74
C ALA A 72 -31.76 31.28 -10.26
N GLU A 73 -32.68 30.71 -11.02
CA GLU A 73 -33.28 29.41 -10.72
C GLU A 73 -32.23 28.28 -10.88
N ALA A 74 -31.43 28.33 -11.96
CA ALA A 74 -30.34 27.39 -12.20
C ALA A 74 -29.37 27.40 -11.01
N ARG A 75 -28.95 28.55 -10.50
CA ARG A 75 -28.06 28.65 -9.31
C ARG A 75 -28.71 28.13 -8.03
N SER A 76 -30.03 28.19 -7.88
CA SER A 76 -30.75 27.68 -6.70
C SER A 76 -30.64 26.13 -6.57
N ILE A 77 -30.46 25.43 -7.69
CA ILE A 77 -30.34 23.95 -7.72
C ILE A 77 -29.12 23.50 -6.93
N GLY A 78 -28.03 24.28 -6.91
CA GLY A 78 -26.81 23.96 -6.18
C GLY A 78 -27.03 23.68 -4.69
N THR A 79 -27.98 24.36 -4.06
CA THR A 79 -28.35 24.12 -2.66
C THR A 79 -28.91 22.70 -2.46
N LYS A 80 -29.72 22.22 -3.44
CA LYS A 80 -30.30 20.88 -3.39
C LYS A 80 -29.24 19.80 -3.69
N ILE A 81 -28.31 20.08 -4.61
CA ILE A 81 -27.20 19.21 -4.92
C ILE A 81 -26.31 19.03 -3.70
N ASN A 82 -25.90 20.13 -3.05
CA ASN A 82 -25.05 20.10 -1.86
C ASN A 82 -25.73 19.51 -0.61
N ALA A 83 -27.03 19.29 -0.64
CA ALA A 83 -27.74 18.61 0.44
C ALA A 83 -27.67 17.08 0.38
N LEU A 84 -27.11 16.49 -0.69
CA LEU A 84 -26.92 15.07 -0.81
C LEU A 84 -25.69 14.59 -0.01
N ASN A 85 -25.81 13.48 0.68
CA ASN A 85 -24.80 12.98 1.64
C ASN A 85 -23.44 12.66 1.04
N ASN A 86 -23.38 12.33 -0.25
CA ASN A 86 -22.13 11.93 -0.93
C ASN A 86 -21.55 13.03 -1.83
N VAL A 87 -22.06 14.25 -1.74
CA VAL A 87 -21.57 15.41 -2.49
C VAL A 87 -20.56 16.17 -1.62
N LEU A 88 -19.29 16.17 -2.03
CA LEU A 88 -18.25 16.94 -1.38
C LEU A 88 -18.38 18.44 -1.73
N GLN A 89 -18.55 18.73 -3.02
CA GLN A 89 -18.65 20.08 -3.55
C GLN A 89 -19.42 20.09 -4.86
N SER A 90 -20.17 21.16 -5.14
CA SER A 90 -20.73 21.43 -6.45
C SER A 90 -20.36 22.84 -6.92
N THR A 91 -19.83 22.93 -8.13
CA THR A 91 -19.43 24.20 -8.76
C THR A 91 -20.36 24.49 -9.93
N PHE A 92 -20.98 25.67 -9.92
CA PHE A 92 -21.83 26.12 -11.03
C PHE A 92 -20.99 26.66 -12.19
N VAL A 93 -21.23 26.17 -13.38
CA VAL A 93 -20.60 26.61 -14.64
C VAL A 93 -21.68 27.19 -15.54
N SER A 94 -21.55 28.49 -15.87
CA SER A 94 -22.50 29.14 -16.77
C SER A 94 -22.32 28.67 -18.22
N ARG A 95 -23.27 28.99 -19.09
CA ARG A 95 -23.20 28.65 -20.54
C ARG A 95 -21.97 29.30 -21.19
N GLU A 96 -21.64 30.52 -20.80
CA GLU A 96 -20.50 31.29 -21.31
C GLU A 96 -19.18 30.62 -20.88
N GLN A 97 -19.11 30.24 -19.62
CA GLN A 97 -17.93 29.56 -19.07
C GLN A 97 -17.80 28.14 -19.67
N ALA A 98 -18.90 27.43 -19.84
CA ALA A 98 -18.93 26.12 -20.50
C ALA A 98 -18.41 26.18 -21.95
N LEU A 99 -18.68 27.32 -22.67
CA LEU A 99 -18.14 27.53 -24.01
C LEU A 99 -16.63 27.81 -23.97
N GLN A 100 -16.15 28.58 -23.02
CA GLN A 100 -14.71 28.84 -22.87
C GLN A 100 -13.96 27.54 -22.58
N ASP A 101 -14.41 26.75 -21.61
CA ASP A 101 -13.85 25.44 -21.30
C ASP A 101 -13.83 24.53 -22.53
N PHE A 102 -14.94 24.52 -23.29
CA PHE A 102 -15.07 23.68 -24.49
C PHE A 102 -14.08 24.06 -25.59
N VAL A 103 -13.85 25.38 -25.80
CA VAL A 103 -12.89 25.88 -26.80
C VAL A 103 -11.44 25.60 -26.36
N GLU A 104 -11.15 25.73 -25.04
CA GLU A 104 -9.84 25.41 -24.48
C GLU A 104 -9.50 23.93 -24.61
N ASP A 105 -10.43 23.05 -24.28
CA ASP A 105 -10.25 21.59 -24.36
C ASP A 105 -9.99 21.09 -25.80
N HIS A 106 -10.55 21.80 -26.80
CA HIS A 106 -10.40 21.43 -28.20
C HIS A 106 -9.33 22.23 -28.96
N ASN A 107 -8.41 22.91 -28.24
CA ASN A 107 -7.28 23.66 -28.80
C ASN A 107 -7.65 24.62 -29.96
N GLY A 108 -8.87 25.17 -29.97
CA GLY A 108 -9.33 26.09 -31.00
C GLY A 108 -9.56 25.44 -32.38
N ASP A 109 -9.86 24.14 -32.44
CA ASP A 109 -10.16 23.45 -33.69
C ASP A 109 -11.30 24.16 -34.42
N SER A 110 -11.05 24.49 -35.70
CA SER A 110 -11.97 25.25 -36.54
C SER A 110 -13.33 24.55 -36.76
N ALA A 111 -13.42 23.25 -36.50
CA ALA A 111 -14.66 22.47 -36.56
C ALA A 111 -15.74 22.98 -35.58
N PHE A 112 -15.32 23.70 -34.51
CA PHE A 112 -16.21 24.18 -33.44
C PHE A 112 -16.47 25.69 -33.45
N ASN A 113 -15.97 26.42 -34.47
CA ASN A 113 -16.08 27.87 -34.59
C ASN A 113 -17.52 28.42 -34.76
N GLY A 114 -18.54 27.59 -34.65
CA GLY A 114 -19.95 27.99 -34.80
C GLY A 114 -20.79 27.83 -33.53
N VAL A 115 -20.22 27.27 -32.45
CA VAL A 115 -20.95 26.99 -31.20
C VAL A 115 -21.18 28.31 -30.46
N GLN A 116 -22.45 28.57 -30.10
CA GLN A 116 -22.87 29.74 -29.32
C GLN A 116 -23.14 29.33 -27.87
N PRO A 117 -23.06 30.24 -26.89
CA PRO A 117 -23.43 29.97 -25.50
C PRO A 117 -24.85 29.41 -25.34
N THR A 118 -25.77 29.82 -26.26
CA THR A 118 -27.16 29.35 -26.31
C THR A 118 -27.31 27.87 -26.67
N ASP A 119 -26.31 27.28 -27.32
CA ASP A 119 -26.30 25.88 -27.68
C ASP A 119 -25.87 24.98 -26.52
N LEU A 120 -25.32 25.58 -25.45
CA LEU A 120 -24.88 24.92 -24.24
C LEU A 120 -25.87 25.12 -23.10
N ARG A 121 -25.84 24.20 -22.15
CA ARG A 121 -26.63 24.28 -20.93
C ARG A 121 -25.78 24.75 -19.75
N HIS A 122 -26.42 25.40 -18.79
CA HIS A 122 -25.80 25.52 -17.47
C HIS A 122 -25.52 24.14 -16.94
N ARG A 123 -24.41 23.99 -16.25
CA ARG A 123 -24.03 22.71 -15.64
C ARG A 123 -23.48 22.91 -14.24
N TYR A 124 -23.61 21.89 -13.42
CA TYR A 124 -22.85 21.76 -12.20
C TYR A 124 -21.78 20.69 -12.42
N VAL A 125 -20.58 20.98 -11.92
CA VAL A 125 -19.51 20.02 -11.74
C VAL A 125 -19.60 19.56 -10.29
N VAL A 126 -19.99 18.31 -10.07
CA VAL A 126 -20.24 17.74 -8.75
C VAL A 126 -19.14 16.76 -8.42
N THR A 127 -18.34 17.07 -7.40
CA THR A 127 -17.31 16.19 -6.86
C THR A 127 -17.90 15.34 -5.73
N LEU A 128 -17.60 14.05 -5.71
CA LEU A 128 -18.12 13.09 -4.74
C LEU A 128 -17.13 12.85 -3.60
N GLU A 129 -17.64 12.50 -2.43
CA GLU A 129 -16.84 12.03 -1.29
C GLU A 129 -16.38 10.57 -1.49
N ASP A 130 -17.30 9.73 -2.00
CA ASP A 130 -17.05 8.30 -2.28
C ASP A 130 -17.57 7.93 -3.67
N ASN A 131 -16.65 7.58 -4.58
CA ASN A 131 -16.99 7.18 -5.95
C ASN A 131 -17.63 5.79 -6.04
N THR A 132 -17.55 4.96 -5.02
CA THR A 132 -18.26 3.68 -5.00
C THR A 132 -19.78 3.87 -5.00
N LEU A 133 -20.24 5.03 -4.50
CA LEU A 133 -21.64 5.44 -4.44
C LEU A 133 -22.06 6.33 -5.63
N MET A 134 -21.21 6.48 -6.66
CA MET A 134 -21.46 7.37 -7.80
C MET A 134 -22.79 7.06 -8.51
N GLU A 135 -23.09 5.78 -8.77
CA GLU A 135 -24.34 5.37 -9.42
C GLU A 135 -25.57 5.74 -8.61
N GLN A 136 -25.50 5.55 -7.28
CA GLN A 136 -26.59 5.92 -6.38
C GLN A 136 -26.76 7.44 -6.31
N THR A 137 -25.67 8.18 -6.26
CA THR A 137 -25.68 9.65 -6.20
C THR A 137 -26.20 10.23 -7.50
N ASP A 138 -25.80 9.68 -8.65
CA ASP A 138 -26.34 10.11 -9.96
C ASP A 138 -27.86 9.88 -10.06
N ALA A 139 -28.33 8.73 -9.60
CA ALA A 139 -29.77 8.46 -9.57
C ALA A 139 -30.54 9.47 -8.68
N GLN A 140 -29.93 9.94 -7.60
CA GLN A 140 -30.50 11.00 -6.74
C GLN A 140 -30.45 12.37 -7.42
N LEU A 141 -29.34 12.71 -8.11
CA LEU A 141 -29.18 13.96 -8.84
C LEU A 141 -30.22 14.09 -9.96
N ARG A 142 -30.51 13.01 -10.69
CA ARG A 142 -31.56 12.96 -11.74
C ARG A 142 -32.97 13.21 -11.21
N GLN A 143 -33.21 12.98 -9.93
CA GLN A 143 -34.51 13.22 -9.30
C GLN A 143 -34.71 14.68 -8.85
N ILE A 144 -33.67 15.51 -8.88
CA ILE A 144 -33.76 16.90 -8.49
C ILE A 144 -34.54 17.69 -9.56
N PRO A 145 -35.66 18.36 -9.21
CA PRO A 145 -36.40 19.21 -10.15
C PRO A 145 -35.50 20.31 -10.72
N GLY A 146 -35.43 20.42 -12.04
CA GLY A 146 -34.59 21.35 -12.77
C GLY A 146 -33.28 20.76 -13.29
N VAL A 147 -32.97 19.50 -12.98
CA VAL A 147 -31.91 18.73 -13.63
C VAL A 147 -32.46 18.08 -14.90
N ALA A 148 -31.86 18.39 -16.04
CA ALA A 148 -32.26 17.85 -17.33
C ALA A 148 -31.60 16.51 -17.66
N ASP A 149 -30.30 16.39 -17.35
CA ASP A 149 -29.51 15.18 -17.57
C ASP A 149 -28.25 15.19 -16.69
N THR A 150 -27.64 14.03 -16.53
CA THR A 150 -26.37 13.88 -15.82
C THR A 150 -25.42 13.04 -16.65
N LYS A 151 -24.13 13.39 -16.61
CA LYS A 151 -23.07 12.61 -17.27
C LYS A 151 -22.01 12.25 -16.24
N ALA A 152 -21.88 10.97 -15.94
CA ALA A 152 -20.92 10.43 -15.01
C ALA A 152 -20.05 9.38 -15.66
N ALA A 153 -18.77 9.32 -15.33
CA ALA A 153 -17.82 8.37 -15.89
C ALA A 153 -17.79 7.05 -15.09
N TYR A 154 -18.95 6.39 -14.93
CA TYR A 154 -19.08 5.17 -14.12
C TYR A 154 -18.06 4.09 -14.42
N ALA A 155 -17.84 3.82 -15.72
CA ALA A 155 -16.97 2.72 -16.13
C ALA A 155 -15.52 2.94 -15.68
N LEU A 156 -15.06 4.19 -15.63
CA LEU A 156 -13.73 4.54 -15.15
C LEU A 156 -13.67 4.40 -13.63
N ALA A 157 -14.60 5.00 -12.89
CA ALA A 157 -14.64 4.94 -11.43
C ALA A 157 -14.74 3.50 -10.92
N GLN A 158 -15.64 2.68 -11.45
CA GLN A 158 -15.78 1.26 -11.08
C GLN A 158 -14.56 0.43 -11.49
N GLY A 159 -13.97 0.73 -12.63
CA GLY A 159 -12.77 0.04 -13.11
C GLY A 159 -11.61 0.21 -12.12
N PHE A 160 -11.34 1.43 -11.67
CA PHE A 160 -10.26 1.72 -10.74
C PHE A 160 -10.48 1.08 -9.37
N THR A 161 -11.67 1.17 -8.79
CA THR A 161 -11.99 0.55 -7.50
C THR A 161 -11.88 -0.98 -7.55
N THR A 162 -12.30 -1.60 -8.65
CA THR A 162 -12.18 -3.05 -8.85
C THR A 162 -10.72 -3.48 -8.94
N ILE A 163 -9.90 -2.76 -9.72
CA ILE A 163 -8.45 -3.04 -9.83
C ILE A 163 -7.78 -2.90 -8.46
N GLN A 164 -8.08 -1.85 -7.72
CA GLN A 164 -7.55 -1.62 -6.37
C GLN A 164 -7.88 -2.78 -5.42
N GLN A 165 -9.15 -3.22 -5.40
CA GLN A 165 -9.57 -4.35 -4.55
C GLN A 165 -8.86 -5.65 -4.91
N VAL A 166 -8.76 -5.98 -6.20
CA VAL A 166 -8.07 -7.20 -6.66
C VAL A 166 -6.59 -7.15 -6.28
N LEU A 167 -5.91 -6.02 -6.51
CA LEU A 167 -4.51 -5.84 -6.16
C LEU A 167 -4.28 -5.88 -4.65
N HIS A 168 -5.18 -5.30 -3.85
CA HIS A 168 -5.09 -5.38 -2.38
C HIS A 168 -5.21 -6.82 -1.88
N ILE A 169 -6.21 -7.58 -2.35
CA ILE A 169 -6.39 -8.98 -1.97
C ILE A 169 -5.18 -9.82 -2.40
N ALA A 170 -4.70 -9.63 -3.64
CA ALA A 170 -3.53 -10.33 -4.16
C ALA A 170 -2.27 -10.01 -3.34
N SER A 171 -2.05 -8.74 -2.97
CA SER A 171 -0.93 -8.29 -2.15
C SER A 171 -0.96 -8.93 -0.77
N VAL A 172 -2.10 -8.90 -0.08
CA VAL A 172 -2.26 -9.50 1.26
C VAL A 172 -2.00 -11.01 1.21
N ALA A 173 -2.55 -11.71 0.20
CA ALA A 173 -2.33 -13.14 0.04
C ALA A 173 -0.84 -13.46 -0.21
N LEU A 174 -0.19 -12.71 -1.09
CA LEU A 174 1.23 -12.89 -1.40
C LEU A 174 2.11 -12.61 -0.18
N ILE A 175 1.86 -11.51 0.55
CA ILE A 175 2.57 -11.16 1.78
C ILE A 175 2.44 -12.29 2.80
N ALA A 176 1.25 -12.84 2.99
CA ALA A 176 1.02 -13.94 3.92
C ALA A 176 1.84 -15.19 3.53
N VAL A 177 1.84 -15.57 2.26
CA VAL A 177 2.63 -16.70 1.75
C VAL A 177 4.13 -16.47 1.95
N LEU A 178 4.65 -15.30 1.61
CA LEU A 178 6.07 -14.98 1.75
C LEU A 178 6.53 -14.92 3.20
N LEU A 179 5.69 -14.41 4.11
CA LEU A 179 5.97 -14.45 5.55
C LEU A 179 6.04 -15.89 6.07
N VAL A 180 5.13 -16.77 5.63
CA VAL A 180 5.18 -18.20 5.99
C VAL A 180 6.45 -18.86 5.47
N ILE A 181 6.86 -18.58 4.23
CA ILE A 181 8.12 -19.11 3.66
C ILE A 181 9.32 -18.62 4.48
N SER A 182 9.39 -17.33 4.81
CA SER A 182 10.46 -16.77 5.64
C SER A 182 10.50 -17.38 7.03
N LEU A 183 9.34 -17.61 7.66
CA LEU A 183 9.24 -18.33 8.93
C LEU A 183 9.80 -19.74 8.85
N LEU A 184 9.45 -20.50 7.81
CA LEU A 184 9.91 -21.87 7.61
C LEU A 184 11.44 -21.92 7.42
N ILE A 185 12.01 -20.96 6.69
CA ILE A 185 13.44 -20.90 6.43
C ILE A 185 14.21 -20.60 7.73
N ILE A 186 13.80 -19.55 8.48
CA ILE A 186 14.45 -19.23 9.76
C ILE A 186 14.26 -20.38 10.75
N SER A 187 13.07 -20.98 10.81
CA SER A 187 12.82 -22.14 11.66
C SER A 187 13.73 -23.30 11.32
N ASN A 188 13.95 -23.62 10.05
CA ASN A 188 14.86 -24.68 9.63
C ASN A 188 16.32 -24.34 9.96
N THR A 189 16.75 -23.09 9.76
CA THR A 189 18.12 -22.66 10.06
C THR A 189 18.41 -22.79 11.56
N VAL A 190 17.50 -22.31 12.41
CA VAL A 190 17.62 -22.44 13.87
C VAL A 190 17.59 -23.90 14.32
N LYS A 191 16.73 -24.73 13.68
CA LYS A 191 16.70 -26.18 13.97
C LYS A 191 18.03 -26.87 13.67
N LEU A 192 18.66 -26.55 12.55
CA LEU A 192 19.97 -27.10 12.19
C LEU A 192 21.04 -26.63 13.17
N ALA A 193 21.06 -25.36 13.54
CA ALA A 193 21.98 -24.83 14.55
C ALA A 193 21.83 -25.51 15.92
N MET A 194 20.60 -25.84 16.34
CA MET A 194 20.35 -26.63 17.55
C MET A 194 20.83 -28.08 17.42
N TYR A 195 20.65 -28.68 16.24
CA TYR A 195 21.05 -30.07 16.00
C TYR A 195 22.58 -30.20 16.05
N ASP A 196 23.31 -29.27 15.46
CA ASP A 196 24.77 -29.25 15.49
C ASP A 196 25.36 -29.06 16.90
N ARG A 197 24.59 -28.38 17.79
CA ARG A 197 24.98 -28.15 19.20
C ARG A 197 24.24 -29.06 20.19
N ARG A 198 23.70 -30.19 19.72
CA ARG A 198 22.89 -31.12 20.53
C ARG A 198 23.64 -31.66 21.75
N ASP A 199 24.94 -31.95 21.63
CA ASP A 199 25.75 -32.51 22.71
C ASP A 199 25.98 -31.45 23.80
N GLU A 200 26.23 -30.19 23.42
CA GLU A 200 26.31 -29.07 24.36
C GLU A 200 24.98 -28.86 25.10
N ILE A 201 23.85 -28.94 24.38
CA ILE A 201 22.49 -28.84 24.97
C ILE A 201 22.25 -29.99 25.97
N ALA A 202 22.67 -31.22 25.63
CA ALA A 202 22.54 -32.38 26.53
C ALA A 202 23.35 -32.17 27.82
N ILE A 203 24.59 -31.70 27.74
CA ILE A 203 25.42 -31.38 28.88
C ILE A 203 24.75 -30.28 29.75
N MET A 204 24.25 -29.20 29.14
CA MET A 204 23.56 -28.14 29.87
C MET A 204 22.32 -28.67 30.60
N LYS A 205 21.54 -29.56 29.99
CA LYS A 205 20.38 -30.22 30.63
C LYS A 205 20.83 -31.08 31.83
N MET A 206 21.91 -31.85 31.69
CA MET A 206 22.45 -32.69 32.79
C MET A 206 22.91 -31.89 33.97
N VAL A 207 23.47 -30.69 33.76
CA VAL A 207 23.91 -29.78 34.84
C VAL A 207 22.76 -28.94 35.43
N GLY A 208 21.50 -29.19 34.95
CA GLY A 208 20.31 -28.53 35.49
C GLY A 208 20.01 -27.15 34.90
N ALA A 209 20.50 -26.83 33.72
CA ALA A 209 20.15 -25.57 33.07
C ALA A 209 18.65 -25.52 32.74
N THR A 210 18.03 -24.36 32.96
CA THR A 210 16.62 -24.14 32.65
C THR A 210 16.39 -24.10 31.12
N ASN A 211 15.22 -24.56 30.68
CA ASN A 211 14.84 -24.53 29.26
C ASN A 211 14.94 -23.10 28.65
N GLY A 212 14.62 -22.05 29.41
CA GLY A 212 14.76 -20.67 28.97
C GLY A 212 16.22 -20.25 28.71
N PHE A 213 17.15 -20.76 29.53
CA PHE A 213 18.59 -20.49 29.34
C PHE A 213 19.12 -21.14 28.07
N ILE A 214 18.68 -22.34 27.76
CA ILE A 214 19.08 -23.08 26.56
C ILE A 214 18.45 -22.45 25.30
N ARG A 215 17.21 -21.96 25.37
CA ARG A 215 16.48 -21.41 24.22
C ARG A 215 16.97 -20.02 23.79
N LEU A 216 17.43 -19.21 24.74
CA LEU A 216 17.68 -17.79 24.50
C LEU A 216 18.75 -17.51 23.42
N PRO A 217 19.91 -18.23 23.35
CA PRO A 217 20.88 -18.01 22.28
C PRO A 217 20.31 -18.22 20.88
N PHE A 218 19.48 -19.26 20.69
CA PHE A 218 18.88 -19.58 19.41
C PHE A 218 17.76 -18.61 19.03
N MET A 219 17.03 -18.05 20.00
CA MET A 219 16.10 -16.96 19.76
C MET A 219 16.82 -15.69 19.33
N VAL A 220 17.97 -15.38 19.93
CA VAL A 220 18.81 -14.24 19.54
C VAL A 220 19.36 -14.44 18.12
N GLU A 221 19.78 -15.66 17.78
CA GLU A 221 20.27 -15.99 16.45
C GLU A 221 19.19 -15.73 15.39
N GLY A 222 17.98 -16.28 15.56
CA GLY A 222 16.88 -16.05 14.60
C GLY A 222 16.38 -14.61 14.56
N PHE A 223 16.32 -13.93 15.73
CA PHE A 223 16.02 -12.49 15.78
C PHE A 223 17.05 -11.70 14.96
N THR A 224 18.33 -12.00 15.12
CA THR A 224 19.40 -11.29 14.39
C THR A 224 19.32 -11.55 12.90
N LEU A 225 19.08 -12.81 12.47
CA LEU A 225 18.89 -13.16 11.05
C LEU A 225 17.70 -12.43 10.44
N GLY A 226 16.56 -12.39 11.14
CA GLY A 226 15.37 -11.67 10.71
C GLY A 226 15.59 -10.16 10.59
N MET A 227 16.23 -9.55 11.58
CA MET A 227 16.54 -8.12 11.56
C MET A 227 17.60 -7.74 10.53
N MET A 228 18.65 -8.57 10.34
CA MET A 228 19.61 -8.36 9.25
C MET A 228 18.92 -8.42 7.89
N GLY A 229 18.03 -9.40 7.69
CA GLY A 229 17.22 -9.50 6.49
C GLY A 229 16.38 -8.25 6.27
N ALA A 230 15.71 -7.76 7.31
CA ALA A 230 14.87 -6.56 7.24
C ALA A 230 15.66 -5.28 6.90
N VAL A 231 16.81 -5.07 7.54
CA VAL A 231 17.66 -3.89 7.28
C VAL A 231 18.22 -3.91 5.86
N LEU A 232 18.70 -5.06 5.41
CA LEU A 232 19.23 -5.20 4.04
C LEU A 232 18.12 -5.05 2.99
N ALA A 233 16.95 -5.66 3.22
CA ALA A 233 15.82 -5.55 2.34
C ALA A 233 15.33 -4.10 2.24
N PHE A 234 15.19 -3.40 3.37
CA PHE A 234 14.81 -1.99 3.39
C PHE A 234 15.80 -1.10 2.61
N GLY A 235 17.11 -1.31 2.80
CA GLY A 235 18.12 -0.53 2.08
C GLY A 235 18.09 -0.77 0.57
N LEU A 236 17.91 -2.03 0.15
CA LEU A 236 17.79 -2.39 -1.27
C LEU A 236 16.49 -1.85 -1.89
N GLU A 237 15.40 -1.90 -1.14
CA GLU A 237 14.11 -1.34 -1.57
C GLU A 237 14.18 0.16 -1.77
N TRP A 238 14.80 0.89 -0.83
CA TRP A 238 15.00 2.33 -0.96
C TRP A 238 15.76 2.69 -2.23
N ILE A 239 16.94 2.08 -2.43
CA ILE A 239 17.79 2.33 -3.60
C ILE A 239 17.04 1.94 -4.90
N GLY A 240 16.35 0.81 -4.87
CA GLY A 240 15.60 0.29 -6.02
C GLY A 240 14.43 1.19 -6.40
N TYR A 241 13.67 1.66 -5.41
CA TYR A 241 12.53 2.54 -5.64
C TYR A 241 12.94 3.91 -6.19
N ASP A 242 13.95 4.56 -5.59
CA ASP A 242 14.44 5.85 -6.07
C ASP A 242 14.94 5.76 -7.50
N ALA A 243 15.71 4.71 -7.83
CA ALA A 243 16.20 4.48 -9.19
C ALA A 243 15.05 4.19 -10.19
N LEU A 244 13.97 3.54 -9.74
CA LEU A 244 12.79 3.25 -10.55
C LEU A 244 12.02 4.54 -10.84
N VAL A 245 11.74 5.34 -9.81
CA VAL A 245 10.99 6.61 -9.93
C VAL A 245 11.74 7.60 -10.81
N GLU A 246 13.07 7.71 -10.65
CA GLU A 246 13.91 8.56 -11.51
C GLU A 246 13.78 8.16 -12.99
N LYS A 247 13.83 6.86 -13.31
CA LYS A 247 13.67 6.40 -14.69
C LYS A 247 12.26 6.61 -15.23
N ILE A 248 11.24 6.37 -14.43
CA ILE A 248 9.84 6.54 -14.84
C ILE A 248 9.56 8.03 -15.14
N SER A 249 10.09 8.94 -14.34
CA SER A 249 9.93 10.40 -14.55
C SER A 249 10.50 10.92 -15.86
N THR A 250 11.40 10.16 -16.50
CA THR A 250 11.96 10.51 -17.82
C THR A 250 11.07 10.07 -18.99
N VAL A 251 10.06 9.22 -18.74
CA VAL A 251 9.17 8.69 -19.79
C VAL A 251 7.90 9.54 -19.87
N ASP A 252 7.71 10.29 -20.95
CA ASP A 252 6.60 11.24 -21.11
C ASP A 252 5.21 10.58 -20.93
N ALA A 253 5.04 9.34 -21.39
CA ALA A 253 3.79 8.61 -21.27
C ALA A 253 3.41 8.26 -19.81
N LEU A 254 4.38 8.25 -18.91
CA LEU A 254 4.20 7.89 -17.49
C LEU A 254 4.20 9.10 -16.55
N LYS A 255 4.38 10.32 -17.08
CA LYS A 255 4.33 11.58 -16.30
C LYS A 255 2.94 11.86 -15.70
N LEU A 256 1.90 11.19 -16.21
CA LEU A 256 0.54 11.25 -15.66
C LEU A 256 0.41 10.53 -14.31
N PHE A 257 1.36 9.63 -13.99
CA PHE A 257 1.36 8.91 -12.73
C PHE A 257 2.21 9.64 -11.70
N THR A 258 1.58 10.12 -10.66
CA THR A 258 2.27 10.72 -9.52
C THR A 258 2.74 9.64 -8.56
N PHE A 259 4.04 9.39 -8.52
CA PHE A 259 4.63 8.47 -7.55
C PHE A 259 4.95 9.22 -6.26
N VAL A 260 4.58 8.64 -5.13
CA VAL A 260 4.86 9.21 -3.81
C VAL A 260 6.37 9.16 -3.54
N PRO A 261 7.03 10.27 -3.17
CA PRO A 261 8.45 10.26 -2.82
C PRO A 261 8.74 9.27 -1.69
N PHE A 262 9.87 8.54 -1.78
CA PHE A 262 10.22 7.54 -0.76
C PHE A 262 10.35 8.14 0.64
N GLU A 263 10.71 9.41 0.74
CA GLU A 263 10.79 10.16 2.02
C GLU A 263 9.47 10.11 2.80
N THR A 264 8.34 10.20 2.11
CA THR A 264 7.00 10.09 2.73
C THR A 264 6.72 8.65 3.21
N LEU A 265 7.24 7.66 2.48
CA LEU A 265 7.09 6.23 2.77
C LEU A 265 8.08 5.74 3.84
N LEU A 266 9.11 6.51 4.17
CA LEU A 266 10.24 6.09 5.01
C LEU A 266 9.78 5.55 6.36
N VAL A 267 8.95 6.29 7.10
CA VAL A 267 8.49 5.87 8.44
C VAL A 267 7.59 4.63 8.37
N PRO A 268 6.53 4.58 7.55
CA PRO A 268 5.71 3.36 7.45
C PRO A 268 6.52 2.16 6.96
N MET A 269 7.45 2.32 6.02
CA MET A 269 8.28 1.23 5.53
C MET A 269 9.25 0.70 6.58
N ILE A 270 9.92 1.56 7.37
CA ILE A 270 10.73 1.13 8.50
C ILE A 270 9.89 0.28 9.47
N LEU A 271 8.68 0.70 9.77
CA LEU A 271 7.79 -0.05 10.68
C LEU A 271 7.39 -1.41 10.09
N VAL A 272 7.05 -1.48 8.81
CA VAL A 272 6.70 -2.73 8.12
C VAL A 272 7.88 -3.70 8.12
N PHE A 273 9.07 -3.25 7.71
CA PHE A 273 10.25 -4.11 7.65
C PHE A 273 10.72 -4.55 9.04
N ALA A 274 10.72 -3.64 10.02
CA ALA A 274 11.07 -3.97 11.40
C ALA A 274 10.07 -4.98 12.00
N ALA A 275 8.77 -4.75 11.82
CA ALA A 275 7.73 -5.66 12.30
C ALA A 275 7.83 -7.04 11.63
N ALA A 276 8.04 -7.09 10.32
CA ALA A 276 8.19 -8.33 9.57
C ALA A 276 9.46 -9.09 10.00
N GLY A 277 10.60 -8.41 10.10
CA GLY A 277 11.86 -9.01 10.55
C GLY A 277 11.79 -9.54 11.98
N LEU A 278 11.19 -8.77 12.90
CA LEU A 278 10.91 -9.20 14.27
C LEU A 278 10.00 -10.43 14.30
N PHE A 279 8.90 -10.38 13.58
CA PHE A 279 7.92 -11.46 13.52
C PHE A 279 8.56 -12.75 12.99
N VAL A 280 9.21 -12.67 11.85
CA VAL A 280 9.85 -13.84 11.21
C VAL A 280 10.99 -14.37 12.07
N GLY A 281 11.83 -13.51 12.64
CA GLY A 281 12.96 -13.90 13.47
C GLY A 281 12.53 -14.55 14.78
N ILE A 282 11.60 -13.95 15.51
CA ILE A 282 11.16 -14.44 16.82
C ILE A 282 10.25 -15.67 16.67
N VAL A 283 9.21 -15.58 15.83
CA VAL A 283 8.23 -16.66 15.67
C VAL A 283 8.87 -17.88 15.00
N GLY A 284 9.73 -17.66 13.98
CA GLY A 284 10.48 -18.73 13.31
C GLY A 284 11.37 -19.50 14.29
N SER A 285 12.13 -18.79 15.13
CA SER A 285 12.96 -19.42 16.16
C SER A 285 12.12 -20.13 17.23
N TRP A 286 11.08 -19.48 17.71
CA TRP A 286 10.21 -20.05 18.73
C TRP A 286 9.58 -21.39 18.29
N THR A 287 9.05 -21.44 17.07
CA THR A 287 8.42 -22.65 16.52
C THR A 287 9.42 -23.80 16.39
N SER A 288 10.66 -23.51 15.96
CA SER A 288 11.73 -24.49 15.85
C SER A 288 12.15 -25.06 17.21
N ILE A 289 12.39 -24.16 18.18
CA ILE A 289 12.88 -24.51 19.51
C ILE A 289 11.83 -25.37 20.26
N ARG A 290 10.56 -25.01 20.18
CA ARG A 290 9.50 -25.77 20.84
C ARG A 290 9.47 -27.20 20.34
N LYS A 291 9.49 -27.41 19.03
CA LYS A 291 9.44 -28.75 18.42
C LYS A 291 10.66 -29.62 18.75
N PHE A 292 11.86 -29.00 18.95
CA PHE A 292 13.09 -29.72 19.25
C PHE A 292 13.20 -30.12 20.72
N MET A 293 12.62 -29.37 21.65
CA MET A 293 12.76 -29.59 23.09
C MET A 293 11.65 -30.45 23.69
N ASP A 294 10.56 -30.67 22.98
CA ASP A 294 9.46 -31.56 23.39
C ASP A 294 9.75 -33.06 23.06
N VAL A 295 10.94 -33.36 22.48
CA VAL A 295 11.50 -34.69 22.28
C VAL A 295 12.61 -34.92 23.31
#